data_4e34762a8393dd5fc12ed2d5ba81fd1e
#
_entry.id   4e34762a8393dd5fc12ed2d5ba81fd1e
#
_cell.length_a   1.000
_cell.length_b   1.000
_cell.length_c   1.000
_cell.angle_alpha   90.00
_cell.angle_beta   90.00
_cell.angle_gamma   90.00
#
_symmetry.space_group_name_H-M   'P 1'
#
loop_
_entity.id
_entity.type
_entity.pdbx_description
1 polymer ?
#
loop_
_entity_poly.entity_id
_entity_poly.type
_entity_poly.pdbx_seq_one_letter_code
_entity_poly.pdbx_strand_id
1 'polypeptide(L)'
;MHGWGPTSFDSSWDQGCWVARDFEIAVIDDDESFRVALVESLSSLGYETSGYASAEDYLGETGDKSIDCVVTDVHMPGMSGLDLTKHLIAAGATTPVILITARSDASLEAKAVAAGAVCLLRKPFEIDGLIKCIDEAVQG
;
A
#
# COMPACT_ATOMS: atom_id res chain seq x y z
N MET A 1 12.34 -30.30 5.59
CA MET A 1 12.77 -30.16 5.05
C MET A 1 12.93 -29.65 4.82
N HIS A 2 12.46 -29.52 5.10
CA HIS A 2 12.63 -28.89 4.86
C HIS A 2 12.67 -28.29 4.82
N GLY A 3 12.30 -29.05 5.57
CA GLY A 3 12.66 -28.79 5.36
C GLY A 3 12.79 -28.31 5.31
N TRP A 4 12.73 -28.22 5.34
CA TRP A 4 13.08 -27.72 5.05
C TRP A 4 13.38 -27.22 4.91
N GLY A 5 12.99 -27.57 5.66
CA GLY A 5 13.71 -27.45 5.38
C GLY A 5 14.06 -26.95 5.36
N PRO A 6 13.67 -26.68 5.58
CA PRO A 6 14.33 -26.41 5.25
C PRO A 6 14.57 -26.00 5.20
N THR A 7 14.27 -25.95 5.63
CA THR A 7 14.77 -25.78 5.18
C THR A 7 15.04 -25.23 5.05
N SER A 8 14.76 -25.10 5.44
CA SER A 8 15.15 -24.80 4.87
C SER A 8 15.44 -24.19 4.71
N PHE A 9 15.59 -23.84 5.06
CA PHE A 9 16.11 -23.36 4.47
C PHE A 9 16.09 -22.82 4.35
N ASP A 10 15.56 -22.71 4.82
CA ASP A 10 15.83 -22.32 4.35
C ASP A 10 15.88 -21.70 4.24
N SER A 11 15.60 -21.53 4.52
CA SER A 11 15.86 -21.09 4.02
C SER A 11 15.92 -20.41 3.87
N SER A 12 15.69 -20.24 4.18
CA SER A 12 15.94 -19.86 3.58
C SER A 12 16.08 -19.25 3.33
N TRP A 13 16.10 -19.14 3.78
CA TRP A 13 16.43 -18.77 3.16
C TRP A 13 16.31 -18.25 3.05
N ASP A 14 16.10 -18.30 3.42
CA ASP A 14 15.98 -17.97 3.02
C ASP A 14 15.54 -17.66 3.02
N GLN A 15 15.32 -17.65 3.25
CA GLN A 15 14.83 -17.38 3.02
C GLN A 15 14.13 -17.07 3.07
N GLY A 16 13.67 -16.76 3.18
CA GLY A 16 12.89 -16.39 3.12
C GLY A 16 12.36 -15.93 3.05
N CYS A 17 11.88 -15.81 3.27
CA CYS A 17 10.90 -15.10 2.96
C CYS A 17 10.84 -14.25 1.76
N TRP A 18 11.50 -14.19 0.92
CA TRP A 18 11.56 -13.54 -0.34
C TRP A 18 10.33 -13.77 -1.18
N VAL A 19 9.68 -14.87 -1.04
CA VAL A 19 8.44 -15.16 -1.76
C VAL A 19 7.34 -14.16 -1.41
N ALA A 20 7.36 -13.65 -0.18
CA ALA A 20 6.36 -12.70 0.26
C ALA A 20 6.48 -11.34 -0.42
N ARG A 21 7.55 -11.13 -1.22
CA ARG A 21 7.77 -9.84 -1.89
C ARG A 21 7.16 -9.75 -3.27
N ASP A 22 6.41 -10.77 -3.71
CA ASP A 22 5.80 -10.77 -5.03
C ASP A 22 4.52 -9.95 -5.10
N PHE A 23 4.23 -9.16 -4.07
CA PHE A 23 3.03 -8.33 -4.05
C PHE A 23 3.16 -7.10 -4.94
N GLU A 24 2.05 -6.73 -5.59
CA GLU A 24 1.94 -5.53 -6.40
C GLU A 24 1.38 -4.41 -5.53
N ILE A 25 2.16 -3.36 -5.35
CA ILE A 25 1.78 -2.22 -4.51
C ILE A 25 1.60 -0.99 -5.40
N ALA A 26 0.48 -0.30 -5.27
CA ALA A 26 0.26 0.97 -5.96
C ALA A 26 0.46 2.10 -4.96
N VAL A 27 1.29 3.08 -5.31
CA VAL A 27 1.54 4.26 -4.49
C VAL A 27 0.93 5.47 -5.20
N ILE A 28 0.00 6.14 -4.55
CA ILE A 28 -0.72 7.28 -5.13
C ILE A 28 -0.46 8.51 -4.27
N ASP A 29 0.18 9.52 -4.86
CA ASP A 29 0.48 10.76 -4.16
C ASP A 29 0.79 11.83 -5.20
N ASP A 30 0.21 13.02 -5.04
CA ASP A 30 0.45 14.11 -5.97
C ASP A 30 1.81 14.79 -5.75
N ASP A 31 2.47 14.51 -4.63
CA ASP A 31 3.83 14.99 -4.37
C ASP A 31 4.81 14.04 -5.03
N GLU A 32 5.40 14.48 -6.14
CA GLU A 32 6.29 13.64 -6.93
C GLU A 32 7.51 13.16 -6.14
N SER A 33 8.12 14.05 -5.37
CA SER A 33 9.32 13.70 -4.61
C SER A 33 9.03 12.60 -3.61
N PHE A 34 7.94 12.73 -2.88
CA PHE A 34 7.55 11.71 -1.91
C PHE A 34 7.19 10.41 -2.61
N ARG A 35 6.40 10.50 -3.69
CA ARG A 35 5.96 9.32 -4.44
C ARG A 35 7.16 8.53 -4.98
N VAL A 36 8.10 9.21 -5.62
CA VAL A 36 9.27 8.55 -6.21
C VAL A 36 10.11 7.90 -5.12
N ALA A 37 10.34 8.61 -4.01
CA ALA A 37 11.14 8.07 -2.91
C ALA A 37 10.49 6.81 -2.32
N LEU A 38 9.18 6.84 -2.16
CA LEU A 38 8.47 5.70 -1.58
C LEU A 38 8.47 4.50 -2.52
N VAL A 39 8.24 4.74 -3.82
CA VAL A 39 8.30 3.67 -4.82
C VAL A 39 9.69 3.03 -4.82
N GLU A 40 10.74 3.84 -4.78
CA GLU A 40 12.11 3.32 -4.76
C GLU A 40 12.39 2.51 -3.49
N SER A 41 11.91 3.00 -2.36
CA SER A 41 12.12 2.29 -1.09
C SER A 41 11.44 0.93 -1.10
N LEU A 42 10.19 0.88 -1.54
CA LEU A 42 9.46 -0.38 -1.58
C LEU A 42 10.04 -1.33 -2.62
N SER A 43 10.44 -0.79 -3.78
CA SER A 43 11.05 -1.62 -4.83
C SER A 43 12.36 -2.24 -4.35
N SER A 44 13.14 -1.49 -3.58
CA SER A 44 14.42 -2.00 -3.07
C SER A 44 14.21 -3.13 -2.07
N LEU A 45 13.02 -3.21 -1.47
CA LEU A 45 12.68 -4.27 -0.53
C LEU A 45 12.04 -5.46 -1.22
N GLY A 46 11.91 -5.42 -2.54
CA GLY A 46 11.42 -6.56 -3.31
C GLY A 46 9.97 -6.50 -3.75
N TYR A 47 9.24 -5.44 -3.38
CA TYR A 47 7.85 -5.28 -3.83
C TYR A 47 7.81 -4.78 -5.26
N GLU A 48 6.84 -5.27 -6.03
CA GLU A 48 6.53 -4.69 -7.34
C GLU A 48 5.72 -3.43 -7.08
N THR A 49 6.25 -2.28 -7.41
CA THR A 49 5.64 -1.02 -7.01
C THR A 49 5.45 -0.09 -8.20
N SER A 50 4.26 0.49 -8.30
CA SER A 50 3.92 1.47 -9.33
C SER A 50 3.45 2.75 -8.67
N GLY A 51 3.82 3.89 -9.24
CA GLY A 51 3.43 5.20 -8.71
C GLY A 51 2.41 5.87 -9.61
N TYR A 52 1.47 6.58 -9.00
CA TYR A 52 0.44 7.35 -9.71
C TYR A 52 0.33 8.72 -9.08
N ALA A 53 0.13 9.74 -9.91
CA ALA A 53 0.06 11.12 -9.42
C ALA A 53 -1.33 11.47 -8.88
N SER A 54 -2.34 10.68 -9.19
CA SER A 54 -3.71 10.95 -8.75
C SER A 54 -4.49 9.64 -8.67
N ALA A 55 -5.60 9.69 -7.95
CA ALA A 55 -6.52 8.56 -7.89
C ALA A 55 -7.13 8.29 -9.26
N GLU A 56 -7.40 9.34 -10.01
CA GLU A 56 -7.96 9.20 -11.35
C GLU A 56 -6.99 8.46 -12.29
N ASP A 57 -5.70 8.78 -12.19
CA ASP A 57 -4.69 8.09 -12.98
C ASP A 57 -4.64 6.60 -12.61
N TYR A 58 -4.70 6.30 -11.32
CA TYR A 58 -4.70 4.92 -10.86
C TYR A 58 -5.88 4.15 -11.43
N LEU A 59 -7.08 4.72 -11.32
CA LEU A 59 -8.28 4.05 -11.80
C LEU A 59 -8.27 3.85 -13.31
N GLY A 60 -7.66 4.80 -14.05
CA GLY A 60 -7.58 4.71 -15.50
C GLY A 60 -6.62 3.64 -16.01
N GLU A 61 -5.61 3.29 -15.21
CA GLU A 61 -4.55 2.39 -15.66
C GLU A 61 -4.62 0.98 -15.11
N THR A 62 -5.50 0.72 -14.15
CA THR A 62 -5.50 -0.56 -13.45
C THR A 62 -6.44 -1.61 -14.01
N GLY A 63 -6.96 -1.38 -15.22
CA GLY A 63 -7.93 -2.32 -15.79
C GLY A 63 -7.47 -3.75 -15.84
N ASP A 64 -6.19 -3.98 -16.13
CA ASP A 64 -5.65 -5.33 -16.29
C ASP A 64 -4.66 -5.73 -15.21
N LYS A 65 -4.40 -4.85 -14.25
CA LYS A 65 -3.43 -5.14 -13.19
C LYS A 65 -4.10 -5.66 -11.95
N SER A 66 -3.49 -6.67 -11.36
CA SER A 66 -3.92 -7.18 -10.07
C SER A 66 -3.07 -6.49 -9.00
N ILE A 67 -3.67 -5.56 -8.28
CA ILE A 67 -2.99 -4.80 -7.23
C ILE A 67 -3.34 -5.43 -5.89
N ASP A 68 -2.32 -5.72 -5.11
CA ASP A 68 -2.50 -6.38 -3.82
C ASP A 68 -2.72 -5.39 -2.68
N CYS A 69 -2.21 -4.17 -2.83
CA CYS A 69 -2.37 -3.16 -1.78
C CYS A 69 -2.21 -1.77 -2.38
N VAL A 70 -3.05 -0.83 -1.97
CA VAL A 70 -2.96 0.57 -2.38
C VAL A 70 -2.47 1.40 -1.20
N VAL A 71 -1.45 2.23 -1.44
CA VAL A 71 -0.96 3.19 -0.47
C VAL A 71 -1.22 4.57 -1.07
N THR A 72 -2.09 5.35 -0.46
CA THR A 72 -2.50 6.63 -1.05
C THR A 72 -2.52 7.76 -0.03
N ASP A 73 -2.10 8.95 -0.49
CA ASP A 73 -2.27 10.15 0.31
C ASP A 73 -3.77 10.47 0.42
N VAL A 74 -4.16 11.03 1.55
CA VAL A 74 -5.56 11.44 1.78
C VAL A 74 -5.88 12.71 0.99
N HIS A 75 -4.99 13.69 1.04
CA HIS A 75 -5.26 15.02 0.51
C HIS A 75 -4.62 15.20 -0.85
N MET A 76 -5.43 15.07 -1.90
CA MET A 76 -5.00 15.26 -3.28
C MET A 76 -6.04 16.07 -4.03
N PRO A 77 -5.62 16.84 -5.04
CA PRO A 77 -6.60 17.52 -5.90
C PRO A 77 -7.49 16.50 -6.59
N GLY A 78 -8.76 16.84 -6.77
CA GLY A 78 -9.72 15.93 -7.37
C GLY A 78 -10.15 14.88 -6.36
N MET A 79 -10.08 13.62 -6.73
CA MET A 79 -10.49 12.53 -5.85
C MET A 79 -9.48 12.36 -4.71
N SER A 80 -9.95 12.43 -3.47
CA SER A 80 -9.09 12.23 -2.30
C SER A 80 -8.85 10.73 -2.07
N GLY A 81 -7.90 10.43 -1.17
CA GLY A 81 -7.67 9.04 -0.78
C GLY A 81 -8.87 8.41 -0.11
N LEU A 82 -9.63 9.19 0.64
CA LEU A 82 -10.88 8.71 1.25
C LEU A 82 -11.91 8.38 0.18
N ASP A 83 -12.05 9.28 -0.82
CA ASP A 83 -12.98 9.06 -1.92
C ASP A 83 -12.60 7.82 -2.72
N LEU A 84 -11.31 7.64 -2.96
CA LEU A 84 -10.83 6.46 -3.68
C LEU A 84 -11.15 5.19 -2.92
N THR A 85 -10.95 5.19 -1.60
CA THR A 85 -11.25 4.03 -0.78
C THR A 85 -12.73 3.64 -0.89
N LYS A 86 -13.60 4.64 -0.77
CA LYS A 86 -15.04 4.41 -0.89
C LYS A 86 -15.41 3.91 -2.28
N HIS A 87 -14.78 4.48 -3.30
CA HIS A 87 -15.03 4.09 -4.68
C HIS A 87 -14.68 2.62 -4.92
N LEU A 88 -13.51 2.20 -4.44
CA LEU A 88 -13.06 0.82 -4.62
C LEU A 88 -13.99 -0.16 -3.92
N ILE A 89 -14.41 0.16 -2.71
CA ILE A 89 -15.32 -0.71 -1.97
C ILE A 89 -16.68 -0.78 -2.67
N ALA A 90 -17.19 0.36 -3.13
CA ALA A 90 -18.48 0.38 -3.84
C ALA A 90 -18.42 -0.41 -5.14
N ALA A 91 -17.25 -0.49 -5.75
CA ALA A 91 -17.05 -1.25 -6.99
C ALA A 91 -16.82 -2.74 -6.73
N GLY A 92 -16.82 -3.16 -5.47
CA GLY A 92 -16.64 -4.57 -5.12
C GLY A 92 -15.18 -5.01 -5.05
N ALA A 93 -14.26 -4.06 -5.08
CA ALA A 93 -12.84 -4.39 -4.96
C ALA A 93 -12.53 -4.83 -3.54
N THR A 94 -11.68 -5.86 -3.42
CA THR A 94 -11.23 -6.33 -2.11
C THR A 94 -9.83 -5.85 -1.77
N THR A 95 -9.23 -5.02 -2.64
CA THR A 95 -7.89 -4.51 -2.46
C THR A 95 -7.81 -3.63 -1.22
N PRO A 96 -6.95 -3.96 -0.26
CA PRO A 96 -6.80 -3.14 0.93
C PRO A 96 -6.16 -1.78 0.61
N VAL A 97 -6.61 -0.75 1.32
CA VAL A 97 -6.12 0.61 1.13
C VAL A 97 -5.48 1.10 2.43
N ILE A 98 -4.24 1.58 2.32
CA ILE A 98 -3.53 2.23 3.40
C ILE A 98 -3.50 3.72 3.09
N LEU A 99 -4.01 4.53 4.02
CA LEU A 99 -4.04 5.97 3.84
C LEU A 99 -2.85 6.64 4.53
N ILE A 100 -2.32 7.67 3.90
CA ILE A 100 -1.20 8.44 4.43
C ILE A 100 -1.62 9.91 4.48
N THR A 101 -1.28 10.61 5.55
CA THR A 101 -1.61 12.02 5.68
C THR A 101 -0.48 12.78 6.34
N ALA A 102 -0.29 14.04 5.92
CA ALA A 102 0.62 14.97 6.59
C ALA A 102 -0.10 15.78 7.65
N ARG A 103 -1.42 15.66 7.71
CA ARG A 103 -2.24 16.49 8.61
C ARG A 103 -2.55 15.78 9.91
N SER A 104 -2.60 16.58 10.98
CA SER A 104 -2.97 16.09 12.30
C SER A 104 -4.43 16.47 12.55
N ASP A 105 -5.33 15.59 12.15
CA ASP A 105 -6.77 15.81 12.26
C ASP A 105 -7.37 14.61 12.98
N ALA A 106 -7.89 14.83 14.19
CA ALA A 106 -8.45 13.74 14.99
C ALA A 106 -9.64 13.06 14.32
N SER A 107 -10.41 13.80 13.51
CA SER A 107 -11.56 13.23 12.84
C SER A 107 -11.17 12.32 11.67
N LEU A 108 -9.94 12.47 11.18
CA LEU A 108 -9.49 11.73 10.00
C LEU A 108 -9.42 10.23 10.26
N GLU A 109 -9.02 9.84 11.46
CA GLU A 109 -8.94 8.43 11.82
C GLU A 109 -10.31 7.77 11.73
N ALA A 110 -11.33 8.42 12.27
CA ALA A 110 -12.70 7.91 12.19
C ALA A 110 -13.18 7.86 10.76
N LYS A 111 -12.85 8.87 9.96
CA LYS A 111 -13.24 8.89 8.55
C LYS A 111 -12.57 7.77 7.76
N ALA A 112 -11.30 7.49 8.07
CA ALA A 112 -10.56 6.42 7.40
C ALA A 112 -11.21 5.07 7.70
N VAL A 113 -11.55 4.82 8.96
CA VAL A 113 -12.21 3.58 9.35
C VAL A 113 -13.56 3.47 8.66
N ALA A 114 -14.33 4.55 8.66
CA ALA A 114 -15.65 4.56 8.06
C ALA A 114 -15.58 4.33 6.54
N ALA A 115 -14.52 4.79 5.89
CA ALA A 115 -14.34 4.58 4.45
C ALA A 115 -13.91 3.16 4.12
N GLY A 116 -13.39 2.43 5.10
CA GLY A 116 -12.97 1.06 4.89
C GLY A 116 -11.48 0.87 4.72
N ALA A 117 -10.67 1.90 5.01
CA ALA A 117 -9.22 1.77 4.95
C ALA A 117 -8.73 0.83 6.05
N VAL A 118 -7.65 0.12 5.79
CA VAL A 118 -7.10 -0.83 6.76
C VAL A 118 -6.09 -0.20 7.69
N CYS A 119 -5.54 0.96 7.31
CA CYS A 119 -4.48 1.59 8.10
C CYS A 119 -4.39 3.07 7.73
N LEU A 120 -4.03 3.90 8.71
CA LEU A 120 -3.78 5.33 8.47
C LEU A 120 -2.44 5.68 9.10
N LEU A 121 -1.51 6.19 8.28
CA LEU A 121 -0.18 6.58 8.75
C LEU A 121 0.00 8.08 8.59
N ARG A 122 0.74 8.69 9.49
CA ARG A 122 1.06 10.12 9.42
C ARG A 122 2.48 10.33 8.95
N LYS A 123 2.66 11.29 8.05
CA LYS A 123 3.99 11.70 7.62
C LYS A 123 4.59 12.61 8.69
N PRO A 124 5.88 12.50 9.01
CA PRO A 124 6.78 11.45 8.54
C PRO A 124 6.55 10.13 9.28
N PHE A 125 6.76 9.02 8.60
CA PHE A 125 6.63 7.72 9.24
C PHE A 125 7.87 6.88 8.93
N GLU A 126 8.09 5.86 9.76
CA GLU A 126 9.16 4.90 9.52
C GLU A 126 8.71 3.92 8.45
N ILE A 127 9.62 3.56 7.56
CA ILE A 127 9.29 2.59 6.51
C ILE A 127 8.83 1.26 7.13
N ASP A 128 9.37 0.90 8.29
CA ASP A 128 8.97 -0.33 8.98
C ASP A 128 7.50 -0.31 9.36
N GLY A 129 6.96 0.84 9.72
CA GLY A 129 5.54 0.97 10.04
C GLY A 129 4.67 0.73 8.82
N LEU A 130 5.10 1.23 7.67
CA LEU A 130 4.36 0.98 6.43
C LEU A 130 4.43 -0.48 6.04
N ILE A 131 5.61 -1.10 6.13
CA ILE A 131 5.77 -2.52 5.80
C ILE A 131 4.86 -3.38 6.67
N LYS A 132 4.77 -3.04 7.97
CA LYS A 132 3.88 -3.77 8.85
C LYS A 132 2.43 -3.65 8.41
N CYS A 133 1.99 -2.46 8.01
CA CYS A 133 0.64 -2.25 7.51
C CYS A 133 0.40 -3.06 6.24
N ILE A 134 1.36 -3.08 5.33
CA ILE A 134 1.24 -3.85 4.09
C ILE A 134 1.12 -5.33 4.38
N ASP A 135 2.01 -5.86 5.25
CA ASP A 135 1.99 -7.27 5.59
C ASP A 135 0.65 -7.67 6.20
N GLU A 136 0.14 -6.87 7.12
CA GLU A 136 -1.14 -7.15 7.75
C GLU A 136 -2.29 -7.08 6.74
N ALA A 137 -2.22 -6.14 5.83
CA ALA A 137 -3.27 -5.94 4.83
C ALA A 137 -3.34 -7.11 3.84
N VAL A 138 -2.19 -7.58 3.35
CA VAL A 138 -2.19 -8.64 2.34
C VAL A 138 -2.40 -10.02 2.94
N GLN A 139 -2.15 -10.17 4.23
CA GLN A 139 -2.38 -11.46 4.91
C GLN A 139 -3.79 -11.56 5.47
N GLY A 140 -4.41 -10.41 5.71
CA GLY A 140 -5.73 -10.35 6.28
C GLY A 140 -6.81 -10.75 5.34
#